data_01e5c9213257fb226e9f79ac6376e57d
#
_entry.id   01e5c9213257fb226e9f79ac6376e57d
#
_cell.length_a   1.000
_cell.length_b   1.000
_cell.length_c   1.000
_cell.angle_alpha   90.00
_cell.angle_beta   90.00
_cell.angle_gamma   90.00
#
_symmetry.space_group_name_H-M   'P 1'
#
loop_
_entity.id
_entity.type
_entity.pdbx_description
1 polymer ?
#
loop_
_entity_poly.entity_id
_entity_poly.type
_entity_poly.pdbx_seq_one_letter_code
_entity_poly.pdbx_strand_id
1 'polypeptide(L)'
;MPQHPAAAYLFLVDLTMVCRTLPLLLLLALAALQAQAAKPEDAVRKFAQDFYGWYVPIAVKDNKEPASDIAIKQRPSSFSPQLLEALRDDAEAQAKAIGELVGLDFDPFLNSQDPSNHFVIGQINLKNDGYWVDIHTSKPGKAHAKPDVIAVVNQSGGHWFFTNFRFPDGGDLLKTLQLLKQEREQSSQ
;
A
#
# COMPACT_ATOMS: atom_id res chain seq x y z
N MET A 1 55.80 67.75 35.64
CA MET A 1 55.10 67.04 34.53
C MET A 1 54.66 65.72 35.09
N PRO A 2 53.39 65.50 35.33
CA PRO A 2 52.89 64.21 35.84
C PRO A 2 52.40 63.38 34.59
N GLN A 3 52.85 62.10 34.62
CA GLN A 3 52.45 61.10 33.68
C GLN A 3 51.07 60.49 34.05
N HIS A 4 50.19 60.44 33.13
CA HIS A 4 48.90 59.74 33.28
C HIS A 4 49.09 58.26 33.02
N PRO A 5 48.50 57.34 33.83
CA PRO A 5 48.44 55.94 33.49
C PRO A 5 47.22 55.66 32.60
N ALA A 6 47.46 54.88 31.54
CA ALA A 6 46.39 54.36 30.59
C ALA A 6 45.53 53.29 31.35
N ALA A 7 44.27 53.53 31.43
CA ALA A 7 43.29 52.56 31.92
C ALA A 7 43.05 51.46 30.87
N ALA A 8 43.44 50.22 31.20
CA ALA A 8 43.09 49.06 30.44
C ALA A 8 41.65 48.63 30.81
N TYR A 9 40.71 48.81 29.86
CA TYR A 9 39.34 48.27 29.98
C TYR A 9 39.39 46.78 29.63
N LEU A 10 39.33 45.91 30.66
CA LEU A 10 39.06 44.49 30.50
C LEU A 10 37.56 44.34 30.11
N PHE A 11 37.30 43.93 28.90
CA PHE A 11 35.98 43.42 28.51
C PHE A 11 35.84 42.01 29.14
N LEU A 12 35.17 41.92 30.26
CA LEU A 12 34.65 40.66 30.79
C LEU A 12 33.44 40.28 29.91
N VAL A 13 33.66 39.43 28.95
CA VAL A 13 32.57 38.78 28.24
C VAL A 13 31.93 37.81 29.20
N ASP A 14 30.67 38.04 29.57
CA ASP A 14 29.91 37.26 30.52
C ASP A 14 29.67 35.85 29.98
N LEU A 15 30.53 34.92 30.34
CA LEU A 15 30.54 33.51 29.90
C LEU A 15 29.26 32.76 30.38
N THR A 16 28.46 33.38 31.24
CA THR A 16 27.26 32.78 31.80
C THR A 16 26.06 32.82 30.83
N MET A 17 26.06 33.73 29.84
CA MET A 17 24.99 33.78 28.83
C MET A 17 25.11 32.73 27.76
N VAL A 18 26.29 32.24 27.41
CA VAL A 18 26.51 31.25 26.35
C VAL A 18 26.02 29.87 26.80
N CYS A 19 26.08 29.56 28.10
CA CYS A 19 25.70 28.24 28.61
C CYS A 19 24.17 28.02 28.72
N ARG A 20 23.36 29.10 28.69
CA ARG A 20 21.89 29.02 28.80
C ARG A 20 21.17 28.90 27.46
N THR A 21 21.79 29.31 26.36
CA THR A 21 21.16 29.28 25.03
C THR A 21 21.43 27.99 24.24
N LEU A 22 22.53 27.28 24.55
CA LEU A 22 22.92 26.04 23.90
C LEU A 22 21.87 24.90 24.05
N PRO A 23 21.31 24.62 25.26
CA PRO A 23 20.31 23.56 25.42
C PRO A 23 18.97 23.89 24.76
N LEU A 24 18.61 25.18 24.64
CA LEU A 24 17.38 25.60 24.00
C LEU A 24 17.44 25.42 22.46
N LEU A 25 18.59 25.71 21.84
CA LEU A 25 18.83 25.49 20.42
C LEU A 25 18.88 24.00 20.07
N LEU A 26 19.41 23.15 20.95
CA LEU A 26 19.45 21.71 20.76
C LEU A 26 18.04 21.09 20.84
N LEU A 27 17.21 21.54 21.78
CA LEU A 27 15.80 21.12 21.88
C LEU A 27 14.94 21.53 20.67
N LEU A 28 15.15 22.72 20.13
CA LEU A 28 14.49 23.19 18.90
C LEU A 28 14.93 22.39 17.67
N ALA A 29 16.21 21.99 17.57
CA ALA A 29 16.70 21.16 16.47
C ALA A 29 16.15 19.73 16.54
N LEU A 30 15.98 19.13 17.73
CA LEU A 30 15.34 17.82 17.89
C LEU A 30 13.84 17.85 17.54
N ALA A 31 13.14 18.93 17.86
CA ALA A 31 11.73 19.09 17.49
C ALA A 31 11.52 19.22 15.96
N ALA A 32 12.47 19.85 15.26
CA ALA A 32 12.42 19.96 13.80
C ALA A 32 12.68 18.62 13.07
N LEU A 33 13.41 17.69 13.68
CA LEU A 33 13.65 16.35 13.13
C LEU A 33 12.41 15.43 13.21
N GLN A 34 11.48 15.71 14.12
CA GLN A 34 10.25 14.93 14.27
C GLN A 34 9.13 15.35 13.29
N ALA A 35 9.28 16.47 12.60
CA ALA A 35 8.22 17.03 11.74
C ALA A 35 8.14 16.42 10.34
N GLN A 36 8.93 15.40 10.02
CA GLN A 36 8.92 14.71 8.71
C GLN A 36 8.56 13.23 8.82
N ALA A 37 7.68 12.87 9.74
CA ALA A 37 7.04 11.55 9.66
C ALA A 37 6.24 11.51 8.34
N ALA A 38 6.68 10.68 7.40
CA ALA A 38 5.96 10.47 6.14
C ALA A 38 4.49 10.15 6.45
N LYS A 39 3.58 10.82 5.74
CA LYS A 39 2.15 10.58 5.94
C LYS A 39 1.86 9.09 5.69
N PRO A 40 1.02 8.44 6.49
CA PRO A 40 0.66 7.04 6.26
C PRO A 40 0.18 6.77 4.83
N GLU A 41 -0.53 7.72 4.22
CA GLU A 41 -1.01 7.64 2.85
C GLU A 41 0.14 7.55 1.83
N ASP A 42 1.29 8.18 2.08
CA ASP A 42 2.47 8.08 1.20
C ASP A 42 3.06 6.67 1.24
N ALA A 43 3.10 6.05 2.43
CA ALA A 43 3.56 4.69 2.59
C ALA A 43 2.60 3.67 1.95
N VAL A 44 1.28 3.88 2.10
CA VAL A 44 0.24 3.07 1.42
C VAL A 44 0.35 3.21 -0.10
N ARG A 45 0.52 4.44 -0.61
CA ARG A 45 0.72 4.69 -2.04
C ARG A 45 1.95 3.97 -2.57
N LYS A 46 3.06 4.07 -1.85
CA LYS A 46 4.29 3.36 -2.23
C LYS A 46 4.08 1.85 -2.27
N PHE A 47 3.45 1.28 -1.24
CA PHE A 47 3.13 -0.15 -1.20
C PHE A 47 2.29 -0.59 -2.40
N ALA A 48 1.21 0.14 -2.71
CA ALA A 48 0.35 -0.15 -3.86
C ALA A 48 1.12 0.00 -5.18
N GLN A 49 1.90 1.07 -5.36
CA GLN A 49 2.73 1.26 -6.55
C GLN A 49 3.76 0.15 -6.74
N ASP A 50 4.44 -0.27 -5.67
CA ASP A 50 5.42 -1.36 -5.70
C ASP A 50 4.78 -2.70 -6.06
N PHE A 51 3.56 -2.96 -5.57
CA PHE A 51 2.81 -4.16 -5.93
C PHE A 51 2.36 -4.12 -7.39
N TYR A 52 1.61 -3.10 -7.80
CA TYR A 52 1.07 -3.01 -9.15
C TYR A 52 2.14 -2.84 -10.22
N GLY A 53 3.24 -2.14 -9.92
CA GLY A 53 4.39 -2.01 -10.81
C GLY A 53 5.07 -3.34 -11.12
N TRP A 54 5.03 -4.28 -10.18
CA TRP A 54 5.50 -5.64 -10.39
C TRP A 54 4.41 -6.54 -11.01
N TYR A 55 3.15 -6.38 -10.57
CA TYR A 55 2.05 -7.28 -10.93
C TYR A 55 1.56 -7.08 -12.38
N VAL A 56 1.30 -5.83 -12.78
CA VAL A 56 0.72 -5.52 -14.09
C VAL A 56 1.53 -6.08 -15.26
N PRO A 57 2.89 -5.99 -15.29
CA PRO A 57 3.68 -6.64 -16.33
C PRO A 57 3.52 -8.17 -16.40
N ILE A 58 3.10 -8.81 -15.31
CA ILE A 58 2.81 -10.26 -15.27
C ILE A 58 1.41 -10.49 -15.81
N ALA A 59 0.42 -9.71 -15.36
CA ALA A 59 -0.98 -9.88 -15.71
C ALA A 59 -1.28 -9.74 -17.21
N VAL A 60 -0.49 -8.91 -17.92
CA VAL A 60 -0.67 -8.67 -19.37
C VAL A 60 0.07 -9.69 -20.25
N LYS A 61 0.81 -10.62 -19.67
CA LYS A 61 1.52 -11.66 -20.43
C LYS A 61 0.63 -12.89 -20.59
N ASP A 62 0.81 -13.57 -21.72
CA ASP A 62 0.26 -14.90 -21.90
C ASP A 62 1.07 -15.90 -21.04
N ASN A 63 0.64 -16.08 -19.80
CA ASN A 63 1.24 -16.98 -18.83
C ASN A 63 0.51 -18.32 -18.86
N LYS A 64 1.23 -19.42 -18.56
CA LYS A 64 0.62 -20.73 -18.36
C LYS A 64 -0.22 -20.84 -17.09
N GLU A 65 -0.02 -19.91 -16.18
CA GLU A 65 -0.64 -19.83 -14.86
C GLU A 65 -1.28 -18.46 -14.70
N PRO A 66 -2.45 -18.34 -14.06
CA PRO A 66 -3.06 -17.04 -13.76
C PRO A 66 -2.09 -16.12 -13.01
N ALA A 67 -2.10 -14.83 -13.35
CA ALA A 67 -1.20 -13.86 -12.71
C ALA A 67 -1.47 -13.74 -11.20
N SER A 68 -2.72 -13.89 -10.77
CA SER A 68 -3.12 -13.96 -9.35
C SER A 68 -2.42 -15.10 -8.60
N ASP A 69 -2.31 -16.27 -9.22
CA ASP A 69 -1.63 -17.44 -8.62
C ASP A 69 -0.14 -17.20 -8.50
N ILE A 70 0.47 -16.55 -9.50
CA ILE A 70 1.86 -16.10 -9.42
C ILE A 70 2.03 -15.12 -8.26
N ALA A 71 1.09 -14.19 -8.07
CA ALA A 71 1.17 -13.21 -7.00
C ALA A 71 1.10 -13.85 -5.59
N ILE A 72 0.16 -14.75 -5.35
CA ILE A 72 0.04 -15.42 -4.04
C ILE A 72 1.20 -16.37 -3.74
N LYS A 73 1.91 -16.88 -4.74
CA LYS A 73 3.11 -17.69 -4.59
C LYS A 73 4.36 -16.84 -4.33
N GLN A 74 4.56 -15.77 -5.11
CA GLN A 74 5.80 -14.99 -5.07
C GLN A 74 5.76 -13.85 -4.04
N ARG A 75 4.58 -13.32 -3.71
CA ARG A 75 4.39 -12.21 -2.77
C ARG A 75 3.30 -12.50 -1.72
N PRO A 76 3.33 -13.64 -1.02
CA PRO A 76 2.30 -14.02 -0.04
C PRO A 76 2.15 -12.98 1.08
N SER A 77 3.24 -12.32 1.48
CA SER A 77 3.22 -11.27 2.50
C SER A 77 2.50 -9.99 2.08
N SER A 78 2.19 -9.82 0.80
CA SER A 78 1.38 -8.70 0.30
C SER A 78 -0.11 -8.85 0.62
N PHE A 79 -0.54 -9.99 1.15
CA PHE A 79 -1.95 -10.29 1.44
C PHE A 79 -2.13 -10.64 2.92
N SER A 80 -3.28 -10.30 3.48
CA SER A 80 -3.66 -10.79 4.81
C SER A 80 -3.77 -12.31 4.81
N PRO A 81 -3.56 -12.99 5.95
CA PRO A 81 -3.72 -14.44 6.03
C PRO A 81 -5.07 -14.93 5.50
N GLN A 82 -6.15 -14.23 5.85
CA GLN A 82 -7.51 -14.57 5.41
C GLN A 82 -7.67 -14.47 3.89
N LEU A 83 -7.20 -13.36 3.28
CA LEU A 83 -7.31 -13.17 1.83
C LEU A 83 -6.42 -14.17 1.08
N LEU A 84 -5.21 -14.40 1.57
CA LEU A 84 -4.27 -15.35 0.99
C LEU A 84 -4.81 -16.79 1.01
N GLU A 85 -5.43 -17.20 2.12
CA GLU A 85 -6.07 -18.51 2.26
C GLU A 85 -7.21 -18.66 1.26
N ALA A 86 -8.12 -17.68 1.18
CA ALA A 86 -9.24 -17.73 0.27
C ALA A 86 -8.82 -17.79 -1.20
N LEU A 87 -7.79 -17.03 -1.60
CA LEU A 87 -7.22 -17.08 -2.94
C LEU A 87 -6.56 -18.44 -3.25
N ARG A 88 -5.87 -19.04 -2.28
CA ARG A 88 -5.27 -20.37 -2.44
C ARG A 88 -6.32 -21.46 -2.59
N ASP A 89 -7.36 -21.42 -1.77
CA ASP A 89 -8.49 -22.37 -1.87
C ASP A 89 -9.13 -22.32 -3.25
N ASP A 90 -9.30 -21.14 -3.81
CA ASP A 90 -9.88 -20.96 -5.14
C ASP A 90 -8.95 -21.49 -6.25
N ALA A 91 -7.67 -21.11 -6.22
CA ALA A 91 -6.66 -21.60 -7.16
C ALA A 91 -6.52 -23.12 -7.13
N GLU A 92 -6.54 -23.74 -5.93
CA GLU A 92 -6.49 -25.21 -5.79
C GLU A 92 -7.74 -25.88 -6.32
N ALA A 93 -8.91 -25.30 -6.10
CA ALA A 93 -10.16 -25.83 -6.63
C ALA A 93 -10.16 -25.81 -8.15
N GLN A 94 -9.78 -24.67 -8.76
CA GLN A 94 -9.67 -24.54 -10.21
C GLN A 94 -8.62 -25.51 -10.80
N ALA A 95 -7.49 -25.70 -10.14
CA ALA A 95 -6.46 -26.63 -10.60
C ALA A 95 -6.91 -28.11 -10.58
N LYS A 96 -7.87 -28.46 -9.74
CA LYS A 96 -8.44 -29.81 -9.63
C LYS A 96 -9.59 -30.04 -10.61
N ALA A 97 -10.23 -28.98 -11.09
CA ALA A 97 -11.36 -29.06 -12.02
C ALA A 97 -10.86 -29.28 -13.46
N ILE A 98 -11.21 -30.41 -14.05
CA ILE A 98 -10.79 -30.75 -15.42
C ILE A 98 -11.89 -30.30 -16.40
N GLY A 99 -11.58 -29.24 -17.17
CA GLY A 99 -12.46 -28.76 -18.23
C GLY A 99 -13.65 -27.94 -17.75
N GLU A 100 -13.70 -27.59 -16.46
CA GLU A 100 -14.73 -26.76 -15.86
C GLU A 100 -14.13 -25.51 -15.22
N LEU A 101 -14.87 -24.41 -15.24
CA LEU A 101 -14.54 -23.19 -14.52
C LEU A 101 -15.27 -23.21 -13.18
N VAL A 102 -14.54 -23.35 -12.09
CA VAL A 102 -15.09 -23.44 -10.72
C VAL A 102 -14.55 -22.34 -9.78
N GLY A 103 -13.59 -21.56 -10.26
CA GLY A 103 -12.96 -20.45 -9.55
C GLY A 103 -13.24 -19.10 -10.23
N LEU A 104 -12.41 -18.10 -9.89
CA LEU A 104 -12.47 -16.79 -10.50
C LEU A 104 -12.18 -16.87 -12.01
N ASP A 105 -13.01 -16.22 -12.83
CA ASP A 105 -12.87 -16.13 -14.28
C ASP A 105 -12.27 -14.80 -14.75
N PHE A 106 -11.75 -14.00 -13.83
CA PHE A 106 -11.16 -12.69 -14.08
C PHE A 106 -9.95 -12.45 -13.16
N ASP A 107 -9.11 -11.50 -13.54
CA ASP A 107 -8.02 -11.02 -12.68
C ASP A 107 -8.60 -10.23 -11.48
N PRO A 108 -8.48 -10.75 -10.23
CA PRO A 108 -9.15 -10.15 -9.09
C PRO A 108 -8.51 -8.84 -8.62
N PHE A 109 -7.26 -8.57 -8.99
CA PHE A 109 -6.55 -7.36 -8.57
C PHE A 109 -6.69 -6.21 -9.57
N LEU A 110 -7.16 -6.52 -10.79
CA LEU A 110 -7.41 -5.56 -11.87
C LEU A 110 -8.89 -5.50 -12.30
N ASN A 111 -9.72 -6.42 -11.77
CA ASN A 111 -11.13 -6.57 -12.13
C ASN A 111 -11.33 -6.65 -13.65
N SER A 112 -10.56 -7.52 -14.31
CA SER A 112 -10.53 -7.61 -15.77
C SER A 112 -10.21 -9.02 -16.24
N GLN A 113 -10.85 -9.42 -17.34
CA GLN A 113 -10.50 -10.62 -18.12
C GLN A 113 -9.41 -10.32 -19.16
N ASP A 114 -9.22 -9.05 -19.53
CA ASP A 114 -8.20 -8.58 -20.46
C ASP A 114 -7.47 -7.36 -19.86
N PRO A 115 -6.49 -7.58 -18.95
CA PRO A 115 -5.81 -6.53 -18.24
C PRO A 115 -5.05 -5.56 -19.16
N SER A 116 -5.13 -4.26 -18.86
CA SER A 116 -4.33 -3.24 -19.49
C SER A 116 -2.90 -3.21 -18.91
N ASN A 117 -1.92 -2.83 -19.71
CA ASN A 117 -0.55 -2.61 -19.27
C ASN A 117 -0.35 -1.27 -18.52
N HIS A 118 -1.43 -0.57 -18.24
CA HIS A 118 -1.44 0.70 -17.51
C HIS A 118 -2.16 0.56 -16.18
N PHE A 119 -1.61 1.24 -15.18
CA PHE A 119 -2.31 1.46 -13.92
C PHE A 119 -1.97 2.84 -13.36
N VAL A 120 -2.88 3.40 -12.59
CA VAL A 120 -2.69 4.64 -11.83
C VAL A 120 -3.25 4.44 -10.43
N ILE A 121 -2.44 4.76 -9.41
CA ILE A 121 -2.91 4.84 -8.04
C ILE A 121 -3.61 6.19 -7.85
N GLY A 122 -4.92 6.15 -7.68
CA GLY A 122 -5.78 7.31 -7.52
C GLY A 122 -5.81 7.84 -6.09
N GLN A 123 -7.01 8.10 -5.57
CA GLN A 123 -7.21 8.59 -4.21
C GLN A 123 -6.93 7.50 -3.18
N ILE A 124 -6.49 7.94 -2.00
CA ILE A 124 -6.30 7.09 -0.83
C ILE A 124 -7.13 7.67 0.30
N ASN A 125 -8.05 6.89 0.83
CA ASN A 125 -8.97 7.32 1.86
C ASN A 125 -8.94 6.34 3.04
N LEU A 126 -8.72 6.81 4.24
CA LEU A 126 -8.87 6.01 5.45
C LEU A 126 -10.35 5.76 5.71
N LYS A 127 -10.74 4.50 5.86
CA LYS A 127 -12.07 4.02 6.23
C LYS A 127 -11.99 3.15 7.48
N ASN A 128 -13.13 2.66 7.96
CA ASN A 128 -13.19 1.85 9.20
C ASN A 128 -12.43 0.51 9.08
N ASP A 129 -12.32 -0.03 7.87
CA ASP A 129 -11.71 -1.33 7.54
C ASP A 129 -10.30 -1.21 6.93
N GLY A 130 -9.72 0.00 6.88
CA GLY A 130 -8.38 0.24 6.37
C GLY A 130 -8.29 1.40 5.37
N TYR A 131 -7.16 1.51 4.68
CA TYR A 131 -6.97 2.47 3.60
C TYR A 131 -7.57 1.93 2.31
N TRP A 132 -8.50 2.67 1.73
CA TRP A 132 -9.07 2.41 0.41
C TRP A 132 -8.22 3.12 -0.62
N VAL A 133 -7.67 2.35 -1.53
CA VAL A 133 -6.76 2.81 -2.58
C VAL A 133 -7.44 2.61 -3.92
N ASP A 134 -7.75 3.70 -4.61
CA ASP A 134 -8.35 3.67 -5.94
C ASP A 134 -7.31 3.22 -6.97
N ILE A 135 -7.64 2.17 -7.73
CA ILE A 135 -6.81 1.66 -8.82
C ILE A 135 -7.56 1.89 -10.13
N HIS A 136 -6.90 2.58 -11.06
CA HIS A 136 -7.40 2.84 -12.40
C HIS A 136 -6.50 2.12 -13.42
N THR A 137 -7.10 1.30 -14.29
CA THR A 137 -6.39 0.51 -15.31
C THR A 137 -6.56 1.08 -16.71
N SER A 138 -7.19 2.26 -16.83
CA SER A 138 -7.48 2.91 -18.10
C SER A 138 -6.21 3.39 -18.80
N LYS A 139 -6.25 3.34 -20.14
CA LYS A 139 -5.21 3.95 -21.00
C LYS A 139 -5.11 5.46 -20.75
N PRO A 140 -3.90 6.06 -20.89
CA PRO A 140 -3.72 7.49 -20.80
C PRO A 140 -4.72 8.25 -21.70
N GLY A 141 -5.41 9.26 -21.14
CA GLY A 141 -6.41 10.06 -21.85
C GLY A 141 -7.86 9.59 -21.73
N LYS A 142 -8.12 8.43 -21.13
CA LYS A 142 -9.46 7.96 -20.72
C LYS A 142 -9.47 7.72 -19.23
N ALA A 143 -9.38 8.78 -18.44
CA ALA A 143 -9.59 8.66 -17.00
C ALA A 143 -11.05 8.24 -16.77
N HIS A 144 -11.27 7.02 -16.29
CA HIS A 144 -12.57 6.63 -15.79
C HIS A 144 -12.84 7.44 -14.53
N ALA A 145 -14.03 8.04 -14.43
CA ALA A 145 -14.43 8.82 -13.26
C ALA A 145 -14.49 7.97 -11.98
N LYS A 146 -14.57 6.64 -12.13
CA LYS A 146 -14.57 5.66 -11.04
C LYS A 146 -13.35 4.76 -11.15
N PRO A 147 -12.79 4.28 -10.02
CA PRO A 147 -11.74 3.27 -10.04
C PRO A 147 -12.27 1.95 -10.60
N ASP A 148 -11.40 1.17 -11.25
CA ASP A 148 -11.73 -0.18 -11.72
C ASP A 148 -11.72 -1.17 -10.54
N VAL A 149 -10.85 -0.91 -9.55
CA VAL A 149 -10.75 -1.66 -8.30
C VAL A 149 -10.45 -0.68 -7.16
N ILE A 150 -10.96 -0.97 -5.97
CA ILE A 150 -10.54 -0.33 -4.73
C ILE A 150 -9.83 -1.38 -3.88
N ALA A 151 -8.51 -1.26 -3.77
CA ALA A 151 -7.71 -2.12 -2.90
C ALA A 151 -7.83 -1.66 -1.44
N VAL A 152 -8.18 -2.57 -0.53
CA VAL A 152 -8.23 -2.30 0.92
C VAL A 152 -6.90 -2.72 1.53
N VAL A 153 -6.19 -1.75 2.12
CA VAL A 153 -4.82 -1.92 2.64
C VAL A 153 -4.79 -1.68 4.13
N ASN A 154 -4.15 -2.57 4.87
CA ASN A 154 -3.93 -2.46 6.30
C ASN A 154 -2.45 -2.64 6.65
N GLN A 155 -2.11 -2.36 7.92
CA GLN A 155 -0.76 -2.51 8.44
C GLN A 155 -0.77 -3.32 9.74
N SER A 156 0.21 -4.22 9.88
CA SER A 156 0.51 -4.89 11.14
C SER A 156 2.01 -5.11 11.24
N GLY A 157 2.58 -4.88 12.43
CA GLY A 157 4.02 -5.04 12.66
C GLY A 157 4.93 -4.25 11.72
N GLY A 158 4.47 -3.10 11.22
CA GLY A 158 5.22 -2.27 10.27
C GLY A 158 5.09 -2.72 8.80
N HIS A 159 4.39 -3.81 8.50
CA HIS A 159 4.18 -4.31 7.14
C HIS A 159 2.80 -3.97 6.62
N TRP A 160 2.74 -3.47 5.38
CA TRP A 160 1.51 -3.20 4.66
C TRP A 160 1.06 -4.44 3.89
N PHE A 161 -0.26 -4.69 3.83
CA PHE A 161 -0.83 -5.80 3.08
C PHE A 161 -2.27 -5.49 2.65
N PHE A 162 -2.70 -6.13 1.57
CA PHE A 162 -4.09 -6.11 1.13
C PHE A 162 -4.94 -7.02 2.01
N THR A 163 -6.11 -6.52 2.41
CA THR A 163 -7.11 -7.30 3.16
C THR A 163 -8.31 -7.67 2.31
N ASN A 164 -8.62 -6.90 1.27
CA ASN A 164 -9.70 -7.15 0.34
C ASN A 164 -9.52 -6.30 -0.94
N PHE A 165 -10.31 -6.61 -1.96
CA PHE A 165 -10.48 -5.79 -3.16
C PHE A 165 -11.98 -5.60 -3.39
N ARG A 166 -12.40 -4.36 -3.64
CA ARG A 166 -13.79 -3.99 -3.86
C ARG A 166 -13.99 -3.58 -5.30
N PHE A 167 -15.14 -3.93 -5.85
CA PHE A 167 -15.46 -3.70 -7.25
C PHE A 167 -16.49 -2.58 -7.43
N PRO A 168 -16.50 -1.88 -8.58
CA PRO A 168 -17.38 -0.73 -8.83
C PRO A 168 -18.88 -1.06 -8.79
N ASP A 169 -19.24 -2.30 -9.01
CA ASP A 169 -20.61 -2.86 -8.97
C ASP A 169 -21.12 -3.11 -7.53
N GLY A 170 -20.27 -2.90 -6.51
CA GLY A 170 -20.61 -3.07 -5.10
C GLY A 170 -20.24 -4.44 -4.54
N GLY A 171 -19.60 -5.32 -5.34
CA GLY A 171 -19.02 -6.58 -4.86
C GLY A 171 -17.67 -6.40 -4.18
N ASP A 172 -17.17 -7.46 -3.57
CA ASP A 172 -15.81 -7.55 -3.05
C ASP A 172 -15.25 -8.97 -3.19
N LEU A 173 -13.93 -9.06 -3.28
CA LEU A 173 -13.24 -10.30 -3.59
C LEU A 173 -13.44 -11.38 -2.53
N LEU A 174 -13.32 -11.04 -1.24
CA LEU A 174 -13.50 -12.04 -0.18
C LEU A 174 -14.90 -12.66 -0.21
N LYS A 175 -15.92 -11.85 -0.42
CA LYS A 175 -17.29 -12.35 -0.54
C LYS A 175 -17.48 -13.22 -1.78
N THR A 176 -16.90 -12.82 -2.91
CA THR A 176 -16.95 -13.61 -4.16
C THR A 176 -16.28 -14.97 -3.96
N LEU A 177 -15.08 -15.02 -3.39
CA LEU A 177 -14.38 -16.27 -3.09
C LEU A 177 -15.16 -17.17 -2.13
N GLN A 178 -15.81 -16.58 -1.12
CA GLN A 178 -16.67 -17.31 -0.19
C GLN A 178 -17.89 -17.94 -0.88
N LEU A 179 -18.53 -17.20 -1.79
CA LEU A 179 -19.67 -17.72 -2.54
C LEU A 179 -19.26 -18.87 -3.48
N LEU A 180 -18.16 -18.71 -4.23
CA LEU A 180 -17.61 -19.77 -5.08
C LEU A 180 -17.28 -21.03 -4.28
N LYS A 181 -16.70 -20.89 -3.11
CA LYS A 181 -16.44 -22.03 -2.21
C LYS A 181 -17.72 -22.74 -1.80
N GLN A 182 -18.76 -22.00 -1.40
CA GLN A 182 -20.06 -22.56 -1.00
C GLN A 182 -20.75 -23.30 -2.16
N GLU A 183 -20.70 -22.76 -3.37
CA GLU A 183 -21.24 -23.39 -4.59
C GLU A 183 -20.53 -24.70 -4.89
N ARG A 184 -19.19 -24.75 -4.79
CA ARG A 184 -18.42 -26.00 -4.96
C ARG A 184 -18.77 -27.07 -3.93
N GLU A 185 -18.95 -26.68 -2.67
CA GLU A 185 -19.31 -27.60 -1.57
C GLU A 185 -20.72 -28.18 -1.79
N GLN A 186 -21.69 -27.40 -2.30
CA GLN A 186 -23.03 -27.85 -2.61
C GLN A 186 -23.08 -28.80 -3.81
N SER A 187 -22.26 -28.55 -4.84
CA SER A 187 -22.20 -29.36 -6.06
C SER A 187 -21.50 -30.72 -5.83
N SER A 188 -20.80 -30.88 -4.72
CA SER A 188 -20.06 -32.10 -4.35
C SER A 188 -20.88 -33.07 -3.48
N GLN A 189 -22.12 -32.70 -3.12
CA GLN A 189 -23.05 -33.51 -2.35
C GLN A 189 -24.05 -34.22 -3.25
#